data_56ed24361dff0c449d349b448ce304f5
#
_entry.id   56ed24361dff0c449d349b448ce304f5
#
_cell.length_a   1.000
_cell.length_b   1.000
_cell.length_c   1.000
_cell.angle_alpha   90.00
_cell.angle_beta   90.00
_cell.angle_gamma   90.00
#
_symmetry.space_group_name_H-M   'P 1'
#
loop_
_entity.id
_entity.type
_entity.pdbx_description
1 polymer ?
#
loop_
_entity_poly.entity_id
_entity_poly.type
_entity_poly.pdbx_seq_one_letter_code
_entity_poly.pdbx_strand_id
1 'polypeptide(L)'
;MNHLTTNCHSFTSMWKASHFLGIWTIGLLFLMGCSSAESFTPSEADEAVQVAAEQAEYMLSLTPDTVLNPCTVRADGSVAYINPYDWRSGFFPGSLWYLYALTGQDSWRSAAEPLTLILDCVKSYTGNHDVGFMMGSSYGNALRFTGSKSQYGYGNGNKEWEDVLVATARSLCARFVPEAGVIRSWGRIGDAPVTVIIDNMMNLELLFEASRLSGDDTFSRIAITHADNTLANHFRPDGSSYHVLEYDATDGHVISKHTHQGLSDESVWSRGQAWAIYGFTMMYRYTKEQKYLDQALQTFSMMQHHANMPADHVPYWDMDAPGEERDASSAAIMASALYEMATYVKPSKGRELRNYAASILHTLSSADYRASAGTNGGFLLKHSVGSKPGHSEVDVPLNYADYYYLEAIWRSQQ
;
A
#
# COMPACT_ATOMS: atom_id res chain seq x y z
N MET A 1 -54.47 67.48 -8.52
CA MET A 1 -55.92 67.54 -8.93
C MET A 1 -56.53 66.22 -8.54
N ASN A 2 -57.19 66.28 -7.47
CA ASN A 2 -58.60 65.94 -7.21
C ASN A 2 -58.86 64.43 -7.26
N HIS A 3 -59.22 63.89 -6.25
CA HIS A 3 -60.30 63.90 -5.24
C HIS A 3 -60.93 62.52 -5.17
N LEU A 4 -60.91 61.95 -3.96
CA LEU A 4 -62.12 61.77 -3.10
C LEU A 4 -63.07 60.70 -3.65
N THR A 5 -63.71 59.84 -2.96
CA THR A 5 -64.15 59.67 -1.54
C THR A 5 -64.82 58.28 -1.39
N THR A 6 -64.63 57.69 -0.25
CA THR A 6 -65.65 57.18 0.70
C THR A 6 -66.91 56.44 0.14
N ASN A 7 -67.26 55.27 0.65
CA ASN A 7 -67.92 55.04 1.91
C ASN A 7 -68.34 53.59 2.09
N CYS A 8 -68.31 53.16 3.35
CA CYS A 8 -69.07 52.24 4.11
C CYS A 8 -70.43 51.78 3.59
N HIS A 9 -70.77 50.51 3.79
CA HIS A 9 -71.80 50.09 4.72
C HIS A 9 -71.76 48.55 5.02
N SER A 10 -72.04 48.29 6.28
CA SER A 10 -72.26 47.02 6.93
C SER A 10 -73.56 46.34 6.48
N PHE A 11 -73.67 45.00 6.61
CA PHE A 11 -74.74 44.30 7.31
C PHE A 11 -74.48 42.78 7.40
N THR A 12 -74.33 42.34 8.60
CA THR A 12 -74.92 41.19 9.33
C THR A 12 -75.27 39.86 8.62
N SER A 13 -74.73 38.83 9.24
CA SER A 13 -75.29 37.54 9.69
C SER A 13 -75.62 36.47 8.64
N MET A 14 -75.02 35.31 8.80
CA MET A 14 -75.68 34.13 9.40
C MET A 14 -74.83 32.84 9.17
N TRP A 15 -74.73 32.05 10.18
CA TRP A 15 -74.13 30.73 10.35
C TRP A 15 -74.34 29.75 9.20
N LYS A 16 -73.30 29.02 8.82
CA LYS A 16 -73.34 27.56 8.58
C LYS A 16 -71.99 26.91 8.86
N ALA A 17 -72.05 25.91 9.75
CA ALA A 17 -70.96 25.02 10.08
C ALA A 17 -70.55 24.19 8.87
N SER A 18 -69.27 24.07 8.58
CA SER A 18 -68.74 23.00 7.74
C SER A 18 -67.36 22.56 8.28
N HIS A 19 -67.27 21.28 8.40
CA HIS A 19 -66.22 20.50 8.98
C HIS A 19 -64.83 20.81 8.40
N PHE A 20 -63.87 21.18 9.25
CA PHE A 20 -62.43 21.19 8.91
C PHE A 20 -61.87 19.79 9.14
N LEU A 21 -61.62 19.04 8.05
CA LEU A 21 -60.69 17.91 8.07
C LEU A 21 -59.29 18.49 8.19
N GLY A 22 -58.68 18.36 9.35
CA GLY A 22 -57.25 18.62 9.56
C GLY A 22 -56.42 17.55 8.88
N ILE A 23 -55.74 17.91 7.80
CA ILE A 23 -54.66 17.09 7.20
C ILE A 23 -53.41 17.30 8.07
N TRP A 24 -53.13 16.30 8.90
CA TRP A 24 -51.83 16.18 9.58
C TRP A 24 -50.80 15.73 8.54
N THR A 25 -49.98 16.64 8.01
CA THR A 25 -48.77 16.30 7.32
C THR A 25 -47.73 15.82 8.36
N ILE A 26 -47.58 14.50 8.47
CA ILE A 26 -46.47 13.89 9.19
C ILE A 26 -45.22 14.17 8.35
N GLY A 27 -44.45 15.18 8.75
CA GLY A 27 -43.12 15.39 8.25
C GLY A 27 -42.22 14.22 8.69
N LEU A 28 -41.95 13.26 7.81
CA LEU A 28 -40.87 12.31 7.99
C LEU A 28 -39.57 13.11 7.97
N LEU A 29 -39.04 13.43 9.15
CA LEU A 29 -37.64 13.77 9.28
C LEU A 29 -36.83 12.49 8.93
N PHE A 30 -36.32 12.43 7.73
CA PHE A 30 -35.17 11.57 7.42
C PHE A 30 -34.02 12.06 8.26
N LEU A 31 -33.82 11.45 9.42
CA LEU A 31 -32.52 11.45 10.07
C LEU A 31 -31.59 10.70 9.11
N MET A 32 -30.87 11.46 8.25
CA MET A 32 -29.61 10.97 7.66
C MET A 32 -28.70 10.70 8.85
N GLY A 33 -28.71 9.47 9.32
CA GLY A 33 -27.66 8.96 10.18
C GLY A 33 -26.36 9.12 9.40
N CYS A 34 -25.55 10.11 9.77
CA CYS A 34 -24.12 10.01 9.51
C CYS A 34 -23.69 8.70 10.18
N SER A 35 -23.56 7.63 9.41
CA SER A 35 -22.77 6.49 9.79
C SER A 35 -21.38 7.08 10.08
N SER A 36 -21.03 7.21 11.34
CA SER A 36 -19.66 7.44 11.74
C SER A 36 -18.88 6.27 11.13
N ALA A 37 -18.03 6.55 10.15
CA ALA A 37 -17.11 5.54 9.65
C ALA A 37 -16.45 4.92 10.88
N GLU A 38 -16.53 3.59 11.00
CA GLU A 38 -15.90 2.87 12.10
C GLU A 38 -14.41 3.18 12.06
N SER A 39 -13.90 3.79 13.11
CA SER A 39 -12.53 4.25 13.17
C SER A 39 -11.69 3.18 13.86
N PHE A 40 -10.56 2.82 13.27
CA PHE A 40 -9.57 1.96 13.93
C PHE A 40 -9.08 2.63 15.22
N THR A 41 -9.43 2.02 16.35
CA THR A 41 -9.19 2.59 17.67
C THR A 41 -7.83 2.17 18.25
N PRO A 42 -7.26 2.89 19.23
CA PRO A 42 -6.05 2.44 19.91
C PRO A 42 -6.20 1.03 20.52
N SER A 43 -7.38 0.68 21.06
CA SER A 43 -7.63 -0.67 21.59
C SER A 43 -7.60 -1.75 20.51
N GLU A 44 -8.10 -1.47 19.32
CA GLU A 44 -8.00 -2.39 18.16
C GLU A 44 -6.56 -2.53 17.68
N ALA A 45 -5.78 -1.44 17.72
CA ALA A 45 -4.35 -1.47 17.41
C ALA A 45 -3.59 -2.34 18.40
N ASP A 46 -3.84 -2.19 19.69
CA ASP A 46 -3.20 -3.00 20.74
C ASP A 46 -3.56 -4.49 20.58
N GLU A 47 -4.83 -4.81 20.34
CA GLU A 47 -5.28 -6.18 20.06
C GLU A 47 -4.62 -6.75 18.79
N ALA A 48 -4.56 -5.96 17.72
CA ALA A 48 -3.93 -6.37 16.46
C ALA A 48 -2.44 -6.68 16.66
N VAL A 49 -1.72 -5.87 17.43
CA VAL A 49 -0.30 -6.09 17.76
C VAL A 49 -0.12 -7.33 18.63
N GLN A 50 -1.03 -7.57 19.59
CA GLN A 50 -0.99 -8.79 20.41
C GLN A 50 -1.17 -10.04 19.55
N VAL A 51 -2.20 -10.09 18.69
CA VAL A 51 -2.42 -11.24 17.79
C VAL A 51 -1.25 -11.40 16.83
N ALA A 52 -0.66 -10.30 16.35
CA ALA A 52 0.52 -10.35 15.49
C ALA A 52 1.72 -10.96 16.20
N ALA A 53 1.94 -10.66 17.46
CA ALA A 53 2.98 -11.26 18.28
C ALA A 53 2.76 -12.78 18.45
N GLU A 54 1.54 -13.20 18.80
CA GLU A 54 1.18 -14.61 18.96
C GLU A 54 1.34 -15.40 17.64
N GLN A 55 0.94 -14.81 16.50
CA GLN A 55 1.14 -15.44 15.19
C GLN A 55 2.62 -15.51 14.79
N ALA A 56 3.41 -14.49 15.07
CA ALA A 56 4.84 -14.50 14.79
C ALA A 56 5.59 -15.54 15.65
N GLU A 57 5.24 -15.69 16.94
CA GLU A 57 5.78 -16.75 17.79
C GLU A 57 5.44 -18.14 17.22
N TYR A 58 4.19 -18.32 16.80
CA TYR A 58 3.77 -19.56 16.17
C TYR A 58 4.53 -19.83 14.86
N MET A 59 4.65 -18.82 13.97
CA MET A 59 5.42 -18.94 12.74
C MET A 59 6.88 -19.30 13.00
N LEU A 60 7.52 -18.65 13.98
CA LEU A 60 8.91 -18.94 14.36
C LEU A 60 9.05 -20.37 14.86
N SER A 61 8.05 -20.93 15.56
CA SER A 61 8.06 -22.34 16.00
C SER A 61 7.93 -23.33 14.84
N LEU A 62 7.33 -22.91 13.72
CA LEU A 62 7.19 -23.73 12.51
C LEU A 62 8.37 -23.56 11.55
N THR A 63 9.10 -22.44 11.64
CA THR A 63 10.17 -22.11 10.73
C THR A 63 11.40 -22.95 11.04
N PRO A 64 11.88 -23.77 10.09
CA PRO A 64 13.06 -24.58 10.32
C PRO A 64 14.30 -23.68 10.50
N ASP A 65 15.29 -24.20 11.23
CA ASP A 65 16.59 -23.53 11.38
C ASP A 65 17.38 -23.60 10.06
N THR A 66 16.94 -22.82 9.07
CA THR A 66 17.47 -22.80 7.70
C THR A 66 17.61 -21.36 7.20
N VAL A 67 18.18 -21.19 6.00
CA VAL A 67 18.31 -19.91 5.28
C VAL A 67 17.05 -19.54 4.47
N LEU A 68 15.87 -19.93 4.92
CA LEU A 68 14.61 -19.73 4.21
C LEU A 68 13.63 -18.91 5.04
N ASN A 69 12.89 -18.03 4.38
CA ASN A 69 11.83 -17.23 4.98
C ASN A 69 10.43 -17.72 4.58
N PRO A 70 9.42 -17.71 5.49
CA PRO A 70 8.05 -18.07 5.15
C PRO A 70 7.42 -17.03 4.21
N CYS A 71 6.58 -17.47 3.27
CA CYS A 71 5.95 -16.57 2.32
C CYS A 71 4.43 -16.72 2.17
N THR A 72 3.91 -17.96 2.26
CA THR A 72 2.49 -18.27 2.12
C THR A 72 2.19 -19.68 2.67
N VAL A 73 0.93 -20.12 2.55
CA VAL A 73 0.49 -21.48 2.87
C VAL A 73 0.15 -22.22 1.57
N ARG A 74 0.62 -23.46 1.44
CA ARG A 74 0.30 -24.34 0.31
C ARG A 74 -1.11 -24.92 0.43
N ALA A 75 -1.61 -25.51 -0.64
CA ALA A 75 -2.93 -26.13 -0.68
C ALA A 75 -3.10 -27.29 0.35
N ASP A 76 -2.01 -27.93 0.78
CA ASP A 76 -2.00 -28.95 1.81
C ASP A 76 -1.97 -28.40 3.25
N GLY A 77 -1.99 -27.09 3.41
CA GLY A 77 -1.92 -26.39 4.69
C GLY A 77 -0.51 -26.18 5.24
N SER A 78 0.54 -26.66 4.57
CA SER A 78 1.92 -26.45 4.98
C SER A 78 2.43 -25.05 4.63
N VAL A 79 3.32 -24.51 5.47
CA VAL A 79 3.99 -23.23 5.18
C VAL A 79 4.95 -23.39 4.00
N ALA A 80 4.89 -22.45 3.06
CA ALA A 80 5.84 -22.36 1.96
C ALA A 80 7.02 -21.44 2.38
N TYR A 81 8.22 -21.91 2.10
CA TYR A 81 9.46 -21.18 2.38
C TYR A 81 10.18 -20.83 1.08
N ILE A 82 10.83 -19.68 1.07
CA ILE A 82 11.54 -19.11 -0.09
C ILE A 82 12.99 -18.84 0.24
N ASN A 83 13.83 -18.88 -0.80
CA ASN A 83 15.24 -18.54 -0.69
C ASN A 83 15.46 -17.01 -0.66
N PRO A 84 16.65 -16.52 -0.30
CA PRO A 84 16.93 -15.08 -0.19
C PRO A 84 16.70 -14.27 -1.48
N TYR A 85 16.75 -14.87 -2.66
CA TYR A 85 16.58 -14.18 -3.94
C TYR A 85 15.14 -14.04 -4.40
N ASP A 86 14.16 -14.60 -3.66
CA ASP A 86 12.74 -14.35 -3.90
C ASP A 86 12.41 -12.92 -3.43
N TRP A 87 11.64 -12.19 -4.22
CA TRP A 87 11.28 -10.81 -3.94
C TRP A 87 10.59 -10.57 -2.58
N ARG A 88 9.96 -11.62 -2.04
CA ARG A 88 9.24 -11.60 -0.76
C ARG A 88 10.13 -11.87 0.45
N SER A 89 11.41 -12.18 0.25
CA SER A 89 12.29 -12.69 1.32
C SER A 89 12.52 -11.71 2.47
N GLY A 90 12.38 -10.40 2.23
CA GLY A 90 12.57 -9.37 3.23
C GLY A 90 11.37 -9.12 4.15
N PHE A 91 10.15 -9.55 3.78
CA PHE A 91 8.95 -9.14 4.49
C PHE A 91 8.76 -9.80 5.85
N PHE A 92 9.07 -11.09 5.99
CA PHE A 92 8.94 -11.73 7.29
C PHE A 92 9.91 -11.16 8.35
N PRO A 93 11.23 -11.05 8.10
CA PRO A 93 12.10 -10.32 9.02
C PRO A 93 11.64 -8.86 9.23
N GLY A 94 11.11 -8.21 8.19
CA GLY A 94 10.53 -6.87 8.27
C GLY A 94 9.34 -6.78 9.22
N SER A 95 8.46 -7.78 9.22
CA SER A 95 7.33 -7.87 10.16
C SER A 95 7.81 -8.00 11.61
N LEU A 96 8.87 -8.78 11.85
CA LEU A 96 9.47 -8.88 13.18
C LEU A 96 10.11 -7.55 13.63
N TRP A 97 10.71 -6.78 12.71
CA TRP A 97 11.19 -5.43 13.02
C TRP A 97 10.05 -4.47 13.37
N TYR A 98 8.87 -4.58 12.73
CA TYR A 98 7.70 -3.81 13.15
C TYR A 98 7.17 -4.25 14.52
N LEU A 99 7.18 -5.54 14.84
CA LEU A 99 6.83 -6.00 16.20
C LEU A 99 7.80 -5.43 17.25
N TYR A 100 9.10 -5.38 16.94
CA TYR A 100 10.06 -4.69 17.82
C TYR A 100 9.70 -3.21 18.03
N ALA A 101 9.37 -2.51 16.95
CA ALA A 101 9.03 -1.09 17.01
C ALA A 101 7.71 -0.81 17.76
N LEU A 102 6.72 -1.68 17.61
CA LEU A 102 5.38 -1.55 18.21
C LEU A 102 5.34 -1.97 19.68
N THR A 103 6.14 -2.98 20.07
CA THR A 103 6.10 -3.54 21.43
C THR A 103 7.26 -3.09 22.31
N GLY A 104 8.38 -2.65 21.73
CA GLY A 104 9.62 -2.35 22.42
C GLY A 104 10.34 -3.58 23.02
N GLN A 105 9.92 -4.81 22.66
CA GLN A 105 10.49 -6.03 23.20
C GLN A 105 11.72 -6.49 22.40
N ASP A 106 12.88 -6.58 23.05
CA ASP A 106 14.15 -6.98 22.42
C ASP A 106 14.14 -8.42 21.86
N SER A 107 13.20 -9.27 22.30
CA SER A 107 12.99 -10.60 21.74
C SER A 107 12.71 -10.57 20.24
N TRP A 108 11.92 -9.58 19.78
CA TRP A 108 11.60 -9.42 18.36
C TRP A 108 12.80 -9.00 17.53
N ARG A 109 13.63 -8.10 18.07
CA ARG A 109 14.92 -7.75 17.46
C ARG A 109 15.81 -8.99 17.35
N SER A 110 15.91 -9.76 18.43
CA SER A 110 16.75 -10.97 18.46
C SER A 110 16.27 -12.03 17.45
N ALA A 111 14.96 -12.10 17.16
CA ALA A 111 14.41 -12.98 16.13
C ALA A 111 14.60 -12.41 14.71
N ALA A 112 14.45 -11.09 14.53
CA ALA A 112 14.54 -10.43 13.22
C ALA A 112 15.96 -10.38 12.66
N GLU A 113 16.96 -10.16 13.50
CA GLU A 113 18.35 -9.92 13.09
C GLU A 113 18.95 -11.11 12.33
N PRO A 114 18.90 -12.36 12.80
CA PRO A 114 19.41 -13.51 12.06
C PRO A 114 18.75 -13.69 10.69
N LEU A 115 17.43 -13.51 10.61
CA LEU A 115 16.66 -13.63 9.37
C LEU A 115 16.94 -12.49 8.39
N THR A 116 17.33 -11.31 8.89
CA THR A 116 17.83 -10.19 8.09
C THR A 116 19.21 -10.52 7.52
N LEU A 117 20.12 -11.06 8.34
CA LEU A 117 21.50 -11.37 7.92
C LEU A 117 21.58 -12.46 6.84
N ILE A 118 20.62 -13.38 6.77
CA ILE A 118 20.50 -14.35 5.67
C ILE A 118 20.46 -13.66 4.30
N LEU A 119 19.92 -12.44 4.23
CA LEU A 119 19.78 -11.69 2.97
C LEU A 119 21.04 -10.95 2.53
N ASP A 120 22.16 -11.03 3.28
CA ASP A 120 23.42 -10.35 2.89
C ASP A 120 23.86 -10.70 1.46
N CYS A 121 23.61 -11.93 1.00
CA CYS A 121 23.95 -12.36 -0.37
C CYS A 121 23.19 -11.57 -1.46
N VAL A 122 22.05 -10.93 -1.13
CA VAL A 122 21.23 -10.16 -2.08
C VAL A 122 21.93 -8.85 -2.49
N LYS A 123 22.86 -8.33 -1.70
CA LYS A 123 23.55 -7.05 -2.00
C LYS A 123 24.23 -7.00 -3.36
N SER A 124 24.60 -8.15 -3.94
CA SER A 124 25.19 -8.26 -5.28
C SER A 124 24.25 -8.84 -6.34
N TYR A 125 22.96 -9.04 -5.99
CA TYR A 125 22.00 -9.67 -6.89
C TYR A 125 21.46 -8.66 -7.92
N THR A 126 21.56 -9.04 -9.19
CA THR A 126 21.11 -8.22 -10.33
C THR A 126 20.06 -8.93 -11.19
N GLY A 127 19.41 -9.99 -10.68
CA GLY A 127 18.47 -10.81 -11.46
C GLY A 127 17.12 -10.14 -11.74
N ASN A 128 16.65 -9.30 -10.81
CA ASN A 128 15.45 -8.49 -10.96
C ASN A 128 15.57 -7.16 -10.20
N HIS A 129 14.56 -6.33 -10.23
CA HIS A 129 14.53 -5.02 -9.55
C HIS A 129 14.15 -5.10 -8.05
N ASP A 130 13.67 -6.23 -7.57
CA ASP A 130 13.01 -6.36 -6.26
C ASP A 130 13.96 -6.32 -5.06
N VAL A 131 15.26 -6.07 -5.30
CA VAL A 131 16.26 -5.91 -4.24
C VAL A 131 15.89 -4.80 -3.25
N GLY A 132 15.11 -3.80 -3.67
CA GLY A 132 14.56 -2.77 -2.79
C GLY A 132 13.53 -3.34 -1.82
N PHE A 133 12.60 -4.20 -2.28
CA PHE A 133 11.68 -4.93 -1.42
C PHE A 133 12.42 -5.82 -0.42
N MET A 134 13.37 -6.63 -0.90
CA MET A 134 14.12 -7.57 -0.07
C MET A 134 14.90 -6.84 1.02
N MET A 135 15.67 -5.82 0.67
CA MET A 135 16.63 -5.19 1.58
C MET A 135 16.06 -3.98 2.32
N GLY A 136 15.09 -3.27 1.72
CA GLY A 136 14.38 -2.17 2.38
C GLY A 136 13.52 -2.67 3.54
N SER A 137 12.78 -3.75 3.33
CA SER A 137 11.94 -4.34 4.37
C SER A 137 12.74 -4.97 5.52
N SER A 138 13.94 -5.49 5.25
CA SER A 138 14.80 -6.14 6.22
C SER A 138 15.86 -5.20 6.80
N TYR A 139 16.98 -4.98 6.12
CA TYR A 139 18.06 -4.09 6.56
C TYR A 139 17.62 -2.63 6.74
N GLY A 140 16.73 -2.14 5.87
CA GLY A 140 16.18 -0.80 5.99
C GLY A 140 15.40 -0.62 7.29
N ASN A 141 14.53 -1.57 7.66
CA ASN A 141 13.80 -1.54 8.93
C ASN A 141 14.72 -1.79 10.12
N ALA A 142 15.72 -2.65 10.00
CA ALA A 142 16.73 -2.84 11.03
C ALA A 142 17.41 -1.49 11.38
N LEU A 143 17.86 -0.72 10.39
CA LEU A 143 18.42 0.60 10.61
C LEU A 143 17.39 1.60 11.13
N ARG A 144 16.17 1.61 10.62
CA ARG A 144 15.09 2.51 11.04
C ARG A 144 14.80 2.39 12.53
N PHE A 145 14.76 1.18 13.06
CA PHE A 145 14.32 0.93 14.43
C PHE A 145 15.43 0.76 15.45
N THR A 146 16.68 0.55 15.01
CA THR A 146 17.84 0.45 15.92
C THR A 146 18.80 1.63 15.82
N GLY A 147 18.76 2.39 14.73
CA GLY A 147 19.62 3.53 14.47
C GLY A 147 19.08 4.86 14.93
N SER A 148 19.60 5.95 14.36
CA SER A 148 19.03 7.28 14.55
C SER A 148 17.64 7.35 13.91
N LYS A 149 16.69 7.90 14.68
CA LYS A 149 15.27 7.90 14.26
C LYS A 149 15.06 8.67 12.94
N SER A 150 14.48 8.00 11.96
CA SER A 150 13.85 8.60 10.79
C SER A 150 12.36 8.24 10.82
N GLN A 151 11.48 9.21 10.57
CA GLN A 151 10.03 8.94 10.63
C GLN A 151 9.59 7.94 9.57
N TYR A 152 10.11 8.03 8.34
CA TYR A 152 9.71 7.18 7.22
C TYR A 152 10.89 6.56 6.45
N GLY A 153 12.06 7.20 6.43
CA GLY A 153 13.26 6.66 5.77
C GLY A 153 14.01 5.64 6.63
N TYR A 154 15.07 5.07 6.08
CA TYR A 154 15.95 4.20 6.86
C TYR A 154 16.76 5.04 7.85
N GLY A 155 17.08 4.47 8.99
CA GLY A 155 17.98 5.14 9.96
C GLY A 155 19.45 5.09 9.52
N ASN A 156 20.33 5.43 10.45
CA ASN A 156 21.77 5.20 10.34
C ASN A 156 22.33 4.82 11.72
N GLY A 157 23.58 4.37 11.77
CA GLY A 157 24.27 4.03 13.03
C GLY A 157 24.79 2.60 13.08
N ASN A 158 24.57 1.81 12.03
CA ASN A 158 25.27 0.54 11.81
C ASN A 158 25.92 0.57 10.43
N LYS A 159 27.23 0.84 10.42
CA LYS A 159 27.98 1.05 9.18
C LYS A 159 28.01 -0.18 8.27
N GLU A 160 28.04 -1.37 8.83
CA GLU A 160 27.99 -2.61 8.04
C GLU A 160 26.66 -2.75 7.29
N TRP A 161 25.53 -2.50 7.95
CA TRP A 161 24.21 -2.54 7.34
C TRP A 161 24.00 -1.41 6.31
N GLU A 162 24.55 -0.22 6.60
CA GLU A 162 24.57 0.90 5.64
C GLU A 162 25.32 0.51 4.36
N ASP A 163 26.49 -0.13 4.50
CA ASP A 163 27.30 -0.58 3.37
C ASP A 163 26.60 -1.66 2.55
N VAL A 164 25.86 -2.55 3.19
CA VAL A 164 25.00 -3.55 2.52
C VAL A 164 23.94 -2.86 1.67
N LEU A 165 23.22 -1.86 2.21
CA LEU A 165 22.20 -1.12 1.45
C LEU A 165 22.79 -0.34 0.27
N VAL A 166 23.94 0.32 0.46
CA VAL A 166 24.63 1.03 -0.64
C VAL A 166 25.11 0.06 -1.71
N ALA A 167 25.61 -1.12 -1.33
CA ALA A 167 26.01 -2.16 -2.29
C ALA A 167 24.78 -2.68 -3.07
N THR A 168 23.66 -2.90 -2.40
CA THR A 168 22.40 -3.31 -3.04
C THR A 168 21.89 -2.25 -4.02
N ALA A 169 22.00 -0.98 -3.66
CA ALA A 169 21.61 0.12 -4.56
C ALA A 169 22.44 0.13 -5.85
N ARG A 170 23.76 -0.19 -5.76
CA ARG A 170 24.60 -0.37 -6.96
C ARG A 170 24.10 -1.52 -7.83
N SER A 171 23.68 -2.63 -7.24
CA SER A 171 23.11 -3.77 -7.97
C SER A 171 21.81 -3.39 -8.68
N LEU A 172 20.94 -2.58 -8.05
CA LEU A 172 19.72 -2.06 -8.67
C LEU A 172 20.06 -1.10 -9.82
N CYS A 173 21.02 -0.17 -9.63
CA CYS A 173 21.45 0.77 -10.66
C CYS A 173 22.08 0.08 -11.87
N ALA A 174 22.70 -1.11 -11.70
CA ALA A 174 23.22 -1.88 -12.84
C ALA A 174 22.11 -2.31 -13.83
N ARG A 175 20.84 -2.26 -13.42
CA ARG A 175 19.67 -2.55 -14.25
C ARG A 175 19.10 -1.31 -14.94
N PHE A 176 19.67 -0.13 -14.69
CA PHE A 176 19.24 1.11 -15.34
C PHE A 176 19.64 1.12 -16.82
N VAL A 177 18.70 1.50 -17.68
CA VAL A 177 18.87 1.63 -19.12
C VAL A 177 18.78 3.11 -19.49
N PRO A 178 19.92 3.78 -19.71
CA PRO A 178 19.96 5.23 -19.91
C PRO A 178 19.12 5.72 -21.09
N GLU A 179 19.09 4.96 -22.18
CA GLU A 179 18.36 5.29 -23.41
C GLU A 179 16.84 5.37 -23.17
N ALA A 180 16.32 4.47 -22.32
CA ALA A 180 14.93 4.46 -21.91
C ALA A 180 14.66 5.27 -20.63
N GLY A 181 15.70 5.64 -19.88
CA GLY A 181 15.59 6.35 -18.61
C GLY A 181 14.85 5.55 -17.53
N VAL A 182 14.94 4.22 -17.56
CA VAL A 182 14.21 3.33 -16.64
C VAL A 182 15.09 2.23 -16.07
N ILE A 183 14.71 1.71 -14.90
CA ILE A 183 15.31 0.51 -14.32
C ILE A 183 14.51 -0.69 -14.83
N ARG A 184 15.19 -1.63 -15.47
CA ARG A 184 14.61 -2.89 -15.95
C ARG A 184 14.06 -3.72 -14.78
N SER A 185 12.80 -4.16 -14.86
CA SER A 185 12.19 -5.00 -13.83
C SER A 185 12.60 -6.46 -13.95
N TRP A 186 12.39 -7.06 -15.12
CA TRP A 186 12.67 -8.48 -15.40
C TRP A 186 13.63 -8.63 -16.58
N GLY A 187 14.00 -9.88 -16.86
CA GLY A 187 14.96 -10.20 -17.92
C GLY A 187 16.41 -9.92 -17.51
N ARG A 188 17.33 -10.31 -18.38
CA ARG A 188 18.78 -10.09 -18.17
C ARG A 188 19.14 -8.65 -18.51
N ILE A 189 20.20 -8.16 -17.91
CA ILE A 189 20.82 -6.90 -18.31
C ILE A 189 21.27 -7.05 -19.79
N GLY A 190 20.86 -6.11 -20.64
CA GLY A 190 21.14 -6.12 -22.08
C GLY A 190 20.07 -6.79 -22.95
N ASP A 191 19.06 -7.47 -22.37
CA ASP A 191 17.94 -8.00 -23.17
C ASP A 191 17.11 -6.87 -23.78
N ALA A 192 16.39 -7.15 -24.89
CA ALA A 192 15.39 -6.29 -25.47
C ALA A 192 14.09 -7.10 -25.67
N PRO A 193 12.92 -6.49 -25.42
CA PRO A 193 12.68 -5.13 -24.93
C PRO A 193 13.07 -4.92 -23.47
N VAL A 194 13.00 -3.66 -23.00
CA VAL A 194 13.19 -3.32 -21.59
C VAL A 194 11.84 -3.38 -20.88
N THR A 195 11.63 -4.42 -20.09
CA THR A 195 10.38 -4.61 -19.34
C THR A 195 10.40 -3.84 -18.02
N VAL A 196 9.37 -3.05 -17.77
CA VAL A 196 9.17 -2.27 -16.52
C VAL A 196 7.76 -2.52 -16.00
N ILE A 197 7.64 -2.82 -14.71
CA ILE A 197 6.35 -2.93 -14.02
C ILE A 197 6.21 -1.81 -12.99
N ILE A 198 4.96 -1.47 -12.67
CA ILE A 198 4.63 -0.38 -11.74
C ILE A 198 5.23 -0.63 -10.34
N ASP A 199 5.39 -1.88 -9.93
CA ASP A 199 6.00 -2.33 -8.67
C ASP A 199 7.41 -1.77 -8.46
N ASN A 200 8.12 -1.43 -9.55
CA ASN A 200 9.47 -0.86 -9.48
C ASN A 200 9.51 0.44 -8.66
N MET A 201 8.43 1.18 -8.62
CA MET A 201 8.33 2.39 -7.79
C MET A 201 8.63 2.13 -6.31
N MET A 202 8.35 0.92 -5.81
CA MET A 202 8.61 0.53 -4.43
C MET A 202 10.10 0.30 -4.13
N ASN A 203 10.90 0.04 -5.15
CA ASN A 203 12.33 -0.22 -5.01
C ASN A 203 13.19 1.06 -5.02
N LEU A 204 12.60 2.21 -5.34
CA LEU A 204 13.32 3.48 -5.47
C LEU A 204 13.73 4.08 -4.12
N GLU A 205 13.05 3.74 -3.02
CA GLU A 205 13.44 4.20 -1.67
C GLU A 205 14.88 3.80 -1.35
N LEU A 206 15.30 2.59 -1.71
CA LEU A 206 16.66 2.12 -1.56
C LEU A 206 17.68 3.07 -2.21
N LEU A 207 17.35 3.63 -3.37
CA LEU A 207 18.27 4.54 -4.08
C LEU A 207 18.40 5.90 -3.39
N PHE A 208 17.29 6.46 -2.89
CA PHE A 208 17.33 7.70 -2.10
C PHE A 208 18.13 7.52 -0.81
N GLU A 209 17.89 6.42 -0.11
CA GLU A 209 18.62 6.12 1.12
C GLU A 209 20.11 5.84 0.87
N ALA A 210 20.46 5.16 -0.23
CA ALA A 210 21.85 4.98 -0.63
C ALA A 210 22.53 6.32 -0.94
N SER A 211 21.84 7.26 -1.61
CA SER A 211 22.37 8.62 -1.80
C SER A 211 22.64 9.32 -0.47
N ARG A 212 21.70 9.23 0.48
CA ARG A 212 21.84 9.84 1.80
C ARG A 212 23.00 9.22 2.60
N LEU A 213 23.14 7.90 2.57
CA LEU A 213 24.15 7.15 3.33
C LEU A 213 25.56 7.31 2.76
N SER A 214 25.69 7.39 1.44
CA SER A 214 27.00 7.45 0.76
C SER A 214 27.44 8.87 0.38
N GLY A 215 26.50 9.82 0.26
CA GLY A 215 26.75 11.13 -0.32
C GLY A 215 26.83 11.15 -1.85
N ASP A 216 26.57 10.02 -2.53
CA ASP A 216 26.56 9.90 -4.00
C ASP A 216 25.13 10.13 -4.53
N ASP A 217 24.90 11.24 -5.21
CA ASP A 217 23.61 11.63 -5.76
C ASP A 217 23.21 10.85 -7.03
N THR A 218 24.10 10.02 -7.57
CA THR A 218 23.82 9.20 -8.76
C THR A 218 22.62 8.28 -8.53
N PHE A 219 22.50 7.70 -7.34
CA PHE A 219 21.38 6.82 -7.00
C PHE A 219 20.04 7.56 -7.06
N SER A 220 19.93 8.69 -6.38
CA SER A 220 18.68 9.48 -6.37
C SER A 220 18.34 10.04 -7.75
N ARG A 221 19.32 10.43 -8.58
CA ARG A 221 19.07 10.86 -9.96
C ARG A 221 18.48 9.73 -10.81
N ILE A 222 18.97 8.51 -10.68
CA ILE A 222 18.40 7.33 -11.37
C ILE A 222 16.96 7.09 -10.90
N ALA A 223 16.70 7.17 -9.59
CA ALA A 223 15.35 7.03 -9.04
C ALA A 223 14.38 8.08 -9.60
N ILE A 224 14.77 9.34 -9.65
CA ILE A 224 13.97 10.44 -10.19
C ILE A 224 13.71 10.23 -11.69
N THR A 225 14.74 9.88 -12.46
CA THR A 225 14.60 9.63 -13.90
C THR A 225 13.62 8.49 -14.17
N HIS A 226 13.74 7.39 -13.41
CA HIS A 226 12.81 6.27 -13.53
C HIS A 226 11.37 6.69 -13.19
N ALA A 227 11.18 7.40 -12.07
CA ALA A 227 9.85 7.84 -11.62
C ALA A 227 9.20 8.82 -12.61
N ASP A 228 9.97 9.71 -13.24
CA ASP A 228 9.47 10.63 -14.25
C ASP A 228 8.98 9.90 -15.50
N ASN A 229 9.73 8.89 -15.96
CA ASN A 229 9.31 8.05 -17.08
C ASN A 229 8.09 7.19 -16.73
N THR A 230 8.01 6.69 -15.50
CA THR A 230 6.83 5.97 -15.01
C THR A 230 5.62 6.89 -14.97
N LEU A 231 5.76 8.10 -14.44
CA LEU A 231 4.71 9.11 -14.40
C LEU A 231 4.18 9.45 -15.81
N ALA A 232 5.09 9.60 -16.77
CA ALA A 232 4.72 9.97 -18.13
C ALA A 232 4.01 8.83 -18.91
N ASN A 233 4.34 7.58 -18.62
CA ASN A 233 4.00 6.47 -19.52
C ASN A 233 3.06 5.42 -18.92
N HIS A 234 3.08 5.17 -17.58
CA HIS A 234 2.31 4.08 -16.97
C HIS A 234 0.85 4.42 -16.69
N PHE A 235 0.45 5.68 -16.69
CA PHE A 235 -0.90 6.07 -16.26
C PHE A 235 -1.85 6.30 -17.42
N ARG A 236 -3.11 5.93 -17.17
CA ARG A 236 -4.25 6.29 -18.02
C ARG A 236 -4.80 7.66 -17.59
N PRO A 237 -5.63 8.31 -18.43
CA PRO A 237 -6.20 9.63 -18.10
C PRO A 237 -7.03 9.67 -16.79
N ASP A 238 -7.60 8.54 -16.38
CA ASP A 238 -8.36 8.41 -15.13
C ASP A 238 -7.48 8.28 -13.88
N GLY A 239 -6.16 8.15 -14.03
CA GLY A 239 -5.19 7.97 -12.96
C GLY A 239 -4.90 6.52 -12.59
N SER A 240 -5.52 5.55 -13.27
CA SER A 240 -5.14 4.13 -13.12
C SER A 240 -3.82 3.83 -13.84
N SER A 241 -3.05 2.88 -13.31
CA SER A 241 -1.80 2.46 -13.93
C SER A 241 -1.96 1.18 -14.76
N TYR A 242 -1.24 1.08 -15.87
CA TYR A 242 -0.89 -0.19 -16.48
C TYR A 242 0.04 -0.98 -15.56
N HIS A 243 0.02 -2.31 -15.65
CA HIS A 243 0.96 -3.14 -14.91
C HIS A 243 2.36 -3.13 -15.55
N VAL A 244 2.45 -3.45 -16.84
CA VAL A 244 3.70 -3.68 -17.56
C VAL A 244 3.82 -2.74 -18.75
N LEU A 245 4.98 -2.12 -18.89
CA LEU A 245 5.41 -1.42 -20.09
C LEU A 245 6.67 -2.05 -20.64
N GLU A 246 6.74 -2.13 -21.98
CA GLU A 246 7.95 -2.48 -22.69
C GLU A 246 8.50 -1.27 -23.43
N TYR A 247 9.79 -1.02 -23.28
CA TYR A 247 10.50 0.08 -23.92
C TYR A 247 11.52 -0.46 -24.92
N ASP A 248 11.72 0.26 -26.01
CA ASP A 248 12.84 0.02 -26.90
C ASP A 248 14.17 0.33 -26.17
N ALA A 249 15.12 -0.59 -26.27
CA ALA A 249 16.40 -0.46 -25.57
C ALA A 249 17.35 0.56 -26.22
N THR A 250 17.04 1.07 -27.43
CA THR A 250 17.91 1.92 -28.22
C THR A 250 17.51 3.40 -28.19
N ASP A 251 16.23 3.70 -28.11
CA ASP A 251 15.72 5.08 -28.13
C ASP A 251 14.68 5.37 -27.04
N GLY A 252 14.29 4.35 -26.26
CA GLY A 252 13.43 4.50 -25.10
C GLY A 252 11.94 4.73 -25.40
N HIS A 253 11.47 4.58 -26.64
CA HIS A 253 10.03 4.70 -26.89
C HIS A 253 9.26 3.51 -26.30
N VAL A 254 8.00 3.73 -25.94
CA VAL A 254 7.11 2.68 -25.43
C VAL A 254 6.64 1.79 -26.58
N ILE A 255 6.98 0.51 -26.53
CA ILE A 255 6.58 -0.49 -27.53
C ILE A 255 5.18 -1.02 -27.23
N SER A 256 4.91 -1.38 -25.97
CA SER A 256 3.64 -1.98 -25.55
C SER A 256 3.28 -1.64 -24.11
N LYS A 257 1.99 -1.73 -23.82
CA LYS A 257 1.41 -1.63 -22.47
C LYS A 257 0.49 -2.83 -22.28
N HIS A 258 0.71 -3.60 -21.22
CA HIS A 258 -0.05 -4.82 -20.99
C HIS A 258 -0.09 -5.20 -19.52
N THR A 259 -0.70 -6.34 -19.20
CA THR A 259 -0.69 -6.89 -17.85
C THR A 259 0.01 -8.24 -17.79
N HIS A 260 0.51 -8.59 -16.60
CA HIS A 260 1.01 -9.92 -16.26
C HIS A 260 0.20 -10.54 -15.12
N GLN A 261 -0.30 -9.73 -14.20
CA GLN A 261 -1.02 -10.17 -13.00
C GLN A 261 -2.47 -9.67 -12.95
N GLY A 262 -2.88 -8.73 -13.80
CA GLY A 262 -4.26 -8.25 -13.92
C GLY A 262 -5.13 -9.13 -14.77
N LEU A 263 -6.43 -8.84 -14.80
CA LEU A 263 -7.45 -9.57 -15.56
C LEU A 263 -7.27 -9.43 -17.08
N SER A 264 -6.93 -8.22 -17.53
CA SER A 264 -6.67 -7.88 -18.93
C SER A 264 -5.75 -6.68 -19.03
N ASP A 265 -5.22 -6.38 -20.22
CA ASP A 265 -4.30 -5.26 -20.44
C ASP A 265 -4.90 -3.91 -20.07
N GLU A 266 -6.21 -3.75 -20.17
CA GLU A 266 -6.94 -2.52 -19.84
C GLU A 266 -7.57 -2.54 -18.45
N SER A 267 -7.50 -3.65 -17.71
CA SER A 267 -8.09 -3.77 -16.37
C SER A 267 -7.27 -3.05 -15.30
N VAL A 268 -7.90 -2.88 -14.14
CA VAL A 268 -7.32 -2.19 -12.99
C VAL A 268 -6.89 -3.22 -11.95
N TRP A 269 -5.70 -3.78 -12.11
CA TRP A 269 -5.08 -4.67 -11.13
C TRP A 269 -4.82 -3.93 -9.81
N SER A 270 -5.52 -4.33 -8.74
CA SER A 270 -5.62 -3.55 -7.50
C SER A 270 -4.29 -3.34 -6.80
N ARG A 271 -3.44 -4.36 -6.70
CA ARG A 271 -2.15 -4.24 -6.03
C ARG A 271 -1.19 -3.33 -6.81
N GLY A 272 -1.27 -3.30 -8.14
CA GLY A 272 -0.50 -2.34 -8.93
C GLY A 272 -0.87 -0.89 -8.63
N GLN A 273 -2.16 -0.61 -8.42
CA GLN A 273 -2.62 0.72 -8.00
C GLN A 273 -2.09 1.07 -6.60
N ALA A 274 -2.14 0.11 -5.67
CA ALA A 274 -1.60 0.31 -4.32
C ALA A 274 -0.09 0.58 -4.34
N TRP A 275 0.68 -0.12 -5.19
CA TRP A 275 2.11 0.16 -5.41
C TRP A 275 2.34 1.57 -5.96
N ALA A 276 1.52 2.02 -6.92
CA ALA A 276 1.59 3.37 -7.45
C ALA A 276 1.32 4.42 -6.36
N ILE A 277 0.25 4.26 -5.59
CA ILE A 277 -0.10 5.19 -4.49
C ILE A 277 1.07 5.29 -3.50
N TYR A 278 1.62 4.15 -3.05
CA TYR A 278 2.73 4.13 -2.11
C TYR A 278 4.02 4.72 -2.72
N GLY A 279 4.41 4.24 -3.88
CA GLY A 279 5.66 4.64 -4.53
C GLY A 279 5.71 6.13 -4.87
N PHE A 280 4.61 6.71 -5.37
CA PHE A 280 4.55 8.14 -5.65
C PHE A 280 4.43 8.99 -4.37
N THR A 281 3.81 8.50 -3.31
CA THR A 281 3.88 9.14 -1.99
C THR A 281 5.31 9.18 -1.46
N MET A 282 6.05 8.08 -1.59
CA MET A 282 7.46 7.98 -1.24
C MET A 282 8.32 8.93 -2.10
N MET A 283 8.08 9.02 -3.40
CA MET A 283 8.77 9.99 -4.26
C MET A 283 8.59 11.43 -3.77
N TYR A 284 7.37 11.81 -3.38
CA TYR A 284 7.13 13.13 -2.78
C TYR A 284 7.89 13.32 -1.46
N ARG A 285 8.01 12.29 -0.63
CA ARG A 285 8.78 12.33 0.63
C ARG A 285 10.20 12.83 0.39
N TYR A 286 10.87 12.31 -0.62
CA TYR A 286 12.27 12.60 -0.90
C TYR A 286 12.50 13.85 -1.76
N THR A 287 11.63 14.12 -2.73
CA THR A 287 11.84 15.19 -3.73
C THR A 287 11.09 16.47 -3.43
N LYS A 288 9.95 16.39 -2.71
CA LYS A 288 8.96 17.48 -2.54
C LYS A 288 8.37 18.01 -3.85
N GLU A 289 8.50 17.26 -4.95
CA GLU A 289 7.92 17.62 -6.23
C GLU A 289 6.43 17.29 -6.27
N GLN A 290 5.59 18.33 -6.43
CA GLN A 290 4.14 18.21 -6.32
C GLN A 290 3.53 17.21 -7.30
N LYS A 291 4.10 17.03 -8.50
CA LYS A 291 3.66 16.08 -9.52
C LYS A 291 3.49 14.65 -8.99
N TYR A 292 4.36 14.22 -8.07
CA TYR A 292 4.30 12.89 -7.49
C TYR A 292 3.16 12.74 -6.48
N LEU A 293 2.96 13.75 -5.63
CA LEU A 293 1.84 13.74 -4.70
C LEU A 293 0.49 13.81 -5.44
N ASP A 294 0.43 14.61 -6.51
CA ASP A 294 -0.77 14.73 -7.34
C ASP A 294 -1.12 13.38 -8.00
N GLN A 295 -0.12 12.64 -8.51
CA GLN A 295 -0.35 11.31 -9.07
C GLN A 295 -0.81 10.30 -8.01
N ALA A 296 -0.20 10.28 -6.83
CA ALA A 296 -0.63 9.41 -5.73
C ALA A 296 -2.09 9.69 -5.34
N LEU A 297 -2.45 10.96 -5.21
CA LEU A 297 -3.83 11.38 -4.90
C LEU A 297 -4.81 11.03 -6.02
N GLN A 298 -4.41 11.18 -7.29
CA GLN A 298 -5.26 10.83 -8.43
C GLN A 298 -5.53 9.32 -8.50
N THR A 299 -4.50 8.48 -8.35
CA THR A 299 -4.66 7.02 -8.32
C THR A 299 -5.50 6.58 -7.13
N PHE A 300 -5.28 7.15 -5.94
CA PHE A 300 -6.13 6.87 -4.79
C PHE A 300 -7.59 7.29 -5.03
N SER A 301 -7.83 8.48 -5.60
CA SER A 301 -9.19 8.94 -5.92
C SER A 301 -9.88 8.02 -6.91
N MET A 302 -9.17 7.53 -7.93
CA MET A 302 -9.68 6.54 -8.87
C MET A 302 -10.10 5.25 -8.14
N MET A 303 -9.23 4.69 -7.29
CA MET A 303 -9.54 3.49 -6.50
C MET A 303 -10.73 3.71 -5.57
N GLN A 304 -10.74 4.82 -4.82
CA GLN A 304 -11.79 5.14 -3.85
C GLN A 304 -13.17 5.25 -4.50
N HIS A 305 -13.26 5.81 -5.70
CA HIS A 305 -14.52 6.07 -6.41
C HIS A 305 -14.82 5.04 -7.50
N HIS A 306 -14.02 3.99 -7.62
CA HIS A 306 -14.27 2.93 -8.57
C HIS A 306 -15.63 2.26 -8.30
N ALA A 307 -16.43 2.03 -9.34
CA ALA A 307 -17.79 1.49 -9.20
C ALA A 307 -17.84 0.14 -8.47
N ASN A 308 -16.76 -0.63 -8.56
CA ASN A 308 -16.62 -1.95 -7.95
C ASN A 308 -15.82 -1.93 -6.65
N MET A 309 -15.48 -0.76 -6.07
CA MET A 309 -14.83 -0.72 -4.76
C MET A 309 -15.83 -1.22 -3.70
N PRO A 310 -15.50 -2.31 -2.98
CA PRO A 310 -16.38 -2.82 -1.95
C PRO A 310 -16.52 -1.85 -0.77
N ALA A 311 -17.68 -1.91 -0.09
CA ALA A 311 -17.98 -1.00 1.02
C ALA A 311 -17.04 -1.15 2.22
N ASP A 312 -16.38 -2.29 2.36
CA ASP A 312 -15.39 -2.61 3.39
C ASP A 312 -13.97 -2.16 3.03
N HIS A 313 -13.78 -1.54 1.87
CA HIS A 313 -12.53 -0.98 1.34
C HIS A 313 -11.39 -1.98 1.10
N VAL A 314 -11.66 -3.29 1.12
CA VAL A 314 -10.73 -4.30 0.63
C VAL A 314 -11.06 -4.58 -0.83
N PRO A 315 -10.21 -4.22 -1.80
CA PRO A 315 -10.53 -4.36 -3.21
C PRO A 315 -10.59 -5.84 -3.65
N TYR A 316 -11.26 -6.10 -4.77
CA TYR A 316 -11.03 -7.32 -5.52
C TYR A 316 -9.59 -7.36 -6.02
N TRP A 317 -9.06 -8.54 -6.34
CA TRP A 317 -7.70 -8.70 -6.89
C TRP A 317 -7.47 -7.86 -8.15
N ASP A 318 -8.53 -7.68 -8.94
CA ASP A 318 -8.63 -6.73 -10.03
C ASP A 318 -10.00 -6.02 -9.92
N MET A 319 -10.03 -4.71 -10.05
CA MET A 319 -11.25 -3.91 -9.86
C MET A 319 -12.30 -4.21 -10.93
N ASP A 320 -11.89 -4.76 -12.07
CA ASP A 320 -12.78 -5.17 -13.14
C ASP A 320 -13.24 -6.64 -13.02
N ALA A 321 -12.94 -7.30 -11.90
CA ALA A 321 -13.38 -8.65 -11.54
C ALA A 321 -14.31 -8.66 -10.30
N PRO A 322 -15.43 -7.91 -10.29
CA PRO A 322 -16.30 -7.85 -9.11
C PRO A 322 -16.94 -9.21 -8.81
N GLY A 323 -16.96 -9.58 -7.52
CA GLY A 323 -17.49 -10.86 -7.04
C GLY A 323 -16.46 -11.99 -7.05
N GLU A 324 -15.22 -11.74 -7.47
CA GLU A 324 -14.10 -12.67 -7.37
C GLU A 324 -13.32 -12.46 -6.05
N GLU A 325 -12.11 -13.00 -5.95
CA GLU A 325 -11.33 -12.96 -4.72
C GLU A 325 -10.93 -11.53 -4.33
N ARG A 326 -10.85 -11.32 -3.04
CA ARG A 326 -10.38 -10.07 -2.43
C ARG A 326 -8.86 -10.09 -2.32
N ASP A 327 -8.23 -8.92 -2.32
CA ASP A 327 -6.80 -8.82 -2.09
C ASP A 327 -6.51 -7.94 -0.85
N ALA A 328 -6.39 -8.59 0.30
CA ALA A 328 -6.03 -7.94 1.56
C ALA A 328 -4.65 -7.27 1.48
N SER A 329 -3.73 -7.78 0.64
CA SER A 329 -2.42 -7.17 0.45
C SER A 329 -2.51 -5.78 -0.17
N SER A 330 -3.36 -5.62 -1.19
CA SER A 330 -3.61 -4.32 -1.82
C SER A 330 -4.19 -3.31 -0.82
N ALA A 331 -5.14 -3.74 0.01
CA ALA A 331 -5.72 -2.90 1.06
C ALA A 331 -4.67 -2.46 2.10
N ALA A 332 -3.84 -3.38 2.58
CA ALA A 332 -2.80 -3.10 3.57
C ALA A 332 -1.75 -2.09 3.04
N ILE A 333 -1.28 -2.27 1.80
CA ILE A 333 -0.36 -1.36 1.12
C ILE A 333 -0.97 0.02 1.00
N MET A 334 -2.23 0.09 0.55
CA MET A 334 -2.96 1.35 0.41
C MET A 334 -3.12 2.06 1.77
N ALA A 335 -3.54 1.36 2.81
CA ALA A 335 -3.69 1.93 4.15
C ALA A 335 -2.36 2.54 4.66
N SER A 336 -1.26 1.82 4.49
CA SER A 336 0.07 2.30 4.88
C SER A 336 0.45 3.57 4.11
N ALA A 337 0.24 3.60 2.79
CA ALA A 337 0.51 4.77 1.97
C ALA A 337 -0.33 5.98 2.37
N LEU A 338 -1.62 5.78 2.67
CA LEU A 338 -2.56 6.85 3.03
C LEU A 338 -2.20 7.52 4.35
N TYR A 339 -1.74 6.78 5.36
CA TYR A 339 -1.27 7.39 6.62
C TYR A 339 -0.11 8.34 6.38
N GLU A 340 0.86 7.96 5.56
CA GLU A 340 1.97 8.84 5.19
C GLU A 340 1.49 10.03 4.35
N MET A 341 0.75 9.78 3.27
CA MET A 341 0.24 10.81 2.35
C MET A 341 -0.58 11.87 3.08
N ALA A 342 -1.31 11.48 4.14
CA ALA A 342 -2.09 12.38 4.99
C ALA A 342 -1.25 13.47 5.67
N THR A 343 0.06 13.25 5.82
CA THR A 343 0.98 14.23 6.43
C THR A 343 1.43 15.32 5.43
N TYR A 344 1.19 15.13 4.14
CA TYR A 344 1.66 16.00 3.06
C TYR A 344 0.58 16.90 2.47
N VAL A 345 -0.66 16.72 2.88
CA VAL A 345 -1.82 17.45 2.34
C VAL A 345 -2.42 18.40 3.37
N LYS A 346 -3.38 19.24 2.94
CA LYS A 346 -4.10 20.12 3.86
C LYS A 346 -4.81 19.32 4.96
N PRO A 347 -4.98 19.87 6.17
CA PRO A 347 -5.52 19.11 7.32
C PRO A 347 -6.88 18.45 7.08
N SER A 348 -7.77 19.06 6.29
CA SER A 348 -9.07 18.46 5.95
C SER A 348 -8.91 17.20 5.10
N LYS A 349 -8.09 17.26 4.05
CA LYS A 349 -7.79 16.10 3.20
C LYS A 349 -6.98 15.04 3.97
N GLY A 350 -6.06 15.48 4.84
CA GLY A 350 -5.31 14.55 5.69
C GLY A 350 -6.20 13.76 6.65
N ARG A 351 -7.26 14.38 7.20
CA ARG A 351 -8.25 13.64 8.00
C ARG A 351 -9.04 12.63 7.17
N GLU A 352 -9.46 13.02 5.96
CA GLU A 352 -10.14 12.11 5.04
C GLU A 352 -9.29 10.87 4.74
N LEU A 353 -8.02 11.06 4.38
CA LEU A 353 -7.10 9.96 4.08
C LEU A 353 -6.87 9.06 5.31
N ARG A 354 -6.66 9.63 6.49
CA ARG A 354 -6.52 8.85 7.73
C ARG A 354 -7.79 8.08 8.07
N ASN A 355 -8.95 8.67 7.91
CA ASN A 355 -10.22 7.96 8.17
C ASN A 355 -10.41 6.79 7.20
N TYR A 356 -10.06 6.95 5.93
CA TYR A 356 -10.13 5.86 4.96
C TYR A 356 -9.12 4.75 5.29
N ALA A 357 -7.89 5.10 5.65
CA ALA A 357 -6.88 4.14 6.11
C ALA A 357 -7.33 3.40 7.39
N ALA A 358 -7.93 4.14 8.34
CA ALA A 358 -8.47 3.56 9.56
C ALA A 358 -9.60 2.57 9.30
N SER A 359 -10.51 2.88 8.35
CA SER A 359 -11.57 1.92 7.97
C SER A 359 -11.01 0.66 7.31
N ILE A 360 -9.95 0.77 6.52
CA ILE A 360 -9.25 -0.42 6.00
C ILE A 360 -8.65 -1.25 7.15
N LEU A 361 -7.93 -0.62 8.08
CA LEU A 361 -7.33 -1.33 9.22
C LEU A 361 -8.39 -1.99 10.10
N HIS A 362 -9.52 -1.32 10.34
CA HIS A 362 -10.65 -1.89 11.07
C HIS A 362 -11.16 -3.16 10.37
N THR A 363 -11.40 -3.11 9.05
CA THR A 363 -11.81 -4.26 8.25
C THR A 363 -10.79 -5.40 8.29
N LEU A 364 -9.51 -5.09 8.04
CA LEU A 364 -8.45 -6.10 8.05
C LEU A 364 -8.23 -6.73 9.43
N SER A 365 -8.61 -6.03 10.51
CA SER A 365 -8.55 -6.53 11.89
C SER A 365 -9.75 -7.39 12.28
N SER A 366 -10.80 -7.45 11.45
CA SER A 366 -11.98 -8.28 11.68
C SER A 366 -11.68 -9.78 11.54
N ALA A 367 -12.57 -10.62 12.08
CA ALA A 367 -12.46 -12.07 11.95
C ALA A 367 -12.59 -12.57 10.50
N ASP A 368 -13.11 -11.76 9.59
CA ASP A 368 -13.20 -12.10 8.17
C ASP A 368 -11.82 -12.09 7.50
N TYR A 369 -10.95 -11.16 7.87
CA TYR A 369 -9.62 -11.00 7.27
C TYR A 369 -8.47 -11.40 8.18
N ARG A 370 -8.56 -11.20 9.50
CA ARG A 370 -7.53 -11.57 10.45
C ARG A 370 -7.69 -13.03 10.90
N ALA A 371 -6.63 -13.79 10.89
CA ALA A 371 -6.58 -15.14 11.40
C ALA A 371 -6.60 -15.16 12.94
N SER A 372 -7.18 -16.21 13.52
CA SER A 372 -7.04 -16.49 14.94
C SER A 372 -5.61 -16.96 15.28
N ALA A 373 -5.14 -16.67 16.48
CA ALA A 373 -3.83 -17.08 16.96
C ALA A 373 -3.60 -18.60 16.80
N GLY A 374 -2.42 -19.00 16.32
CA GLY A 374 -2.03 -20.40 16.08
C GLY A 374 -2.69 -21.04 14.86
N THR A 375 -3.32 -20.27 13.99
CA THR A 375 -3.92 -20.74 12.72
C THR A 375 -3.26 -20.11 11.51
N ASN A 376 -3.75 -20.41 10.29
CA ASN A 376 -3.32 -19.81 9.03
C ASN A 376 -1.79 -19.92 8.79
N GLY A 377 -1.15 -20.98 9.31
CA GLY A 377 0.30 -21.17 9.21
C GLY A 377 1.14 -20.09 9.92
N GLY A 378 0.54 -19.30 10.81
CA GLY A 378 1.20 -18.19 11.51
C GLY A 378 1.14 -16.85 10.75
N PHE A 379 0.49 -16.78 9.60
CA PHE A 379 0.23 -15.52 8.91
C PHE A 379 -0.97 -14.77 9.51
N LEU A 380 -0.90 -13.43 9.52
CA LEU A 380 -1.93 -12.56 10.09
C LEU A 380 -3.17 -12.46 9.23
N LEU A 381 -2.99 -12.10 7.96
CA LEU A 381 -4.09 -11.81 7.06
C LEU A 381 -4.41 -13.02 6.19
N LYS A 382 -5.70 -13.17 5.91
CA LYS A 382 -6.29 -14.10 4.94
C LYS A 382 -6.61 -13.33 3.65
N HIS A 383 -7.06 -14.05 2.62
CA HIS A 383 -7.70 -13.47 1.44
C HIS A 383 -6.82 -12.49 0.65
N SER A 384 -5.61 -12.92 0.31
CA SER A 384 -4.74 -12.19 -0.61
C SER A 384 -4.56 -12.95 -1.93
N VAL A 385 -4.18 -12.25 -2.99
CA VAL A 385 -3.95 -12.83 -4.31
C VAL A 385 -2.56 -12.48 -4.84
N GLY A 386 -1.69 -13.47 -4.99
CA GLY A 386 -0.37 -13.30 -5.60
C GLY A 386 -0.47 -13.07 -7.10
N SER A 387 -0.91 -14.07 -7.87
CA SER A 387 -1.12 -13.97 -9.31
C SER A 387 -2.24 -14.92 -9.76
N LYS A 388 -3.42 -14.38 -10.01
CA LYS A 388 -4.57 -15.18 -10.48
C LYS A 388 -4.38 -15.69 -11.91
N PRO A 389 -3.89 -14.90 -12.88
CA PRO A 389 -3.57 -15.41 -14.20
C PRO A 389 -2.50 -16.50 -14.21
N GLY A 390 -1.55 -16.43 -13.26
CA GLY A 390 -0.52 -17.44 -13.05
C GLY A 390 -0.98 -18.66 -12.25
N HIS A 391 -2.23 -18.71 -11.79
CA HIS A 391 -2.78 -19.74 -10.91
C HIS A 391 -1.91 -19.97 -9.66
N SER A 392 -1.33 -18.90 -9.14
CA SER A 392 -0.40 -18.93 -8.01
C SER A 392 -0.89 -18.03 -6.89
N GLU A 393 -0.98 -18.60 -5.69
CA GLU A 393 -1.28 -17.84 -4.47
C GLU A 393 -2.61 -17.08 -4.57
N VAL A 394 -3.70 -17.80 -4.86
CA VAL A 394 -5.06 -17.25 -4.99
C VAL A 394 -5.82 -17.55 -3.70
N ASP A 395 -6.35 -16.52 -3.07
CA ASP A 395 -7.10 -16.58 -1.81
C ASP A 395 -6.31 -17.26 -0.66
N VAL A 396 -5.07 -16.81 -0.46
CA VAL A 396 -4.15 -17.34 0.55
C VAL A 396 -3.51 -16.22 1.38
N PRO A 397 -2.90 -16.54 2.54
CA PRO A 397 -2.08 -15.57 3.26
C PRO A 397 -0.81 -15.25 2.47
N LEU A 398 -0.34 -14.00 2.58
CA LEU A 398 0.90 -13.54 1.95
C LEU A 398 1.71 -12.70 2.96
N ASN A 399 3.00 -12.99 3.09
CA ASN A 399 3.85 -12.33 4.08
C ASN A 399 3.98 -10.81 3.88
N TYR A 400 3.84 -10.31 2.65
CA TYR A 400 3.84 -8.87 2.40
C TYR A 400 2.50 -8.20 2.77
N ALA A 401 1.38 -8.93 2.77
CA ALA A 401 0.13 -8.43 3.32
C ALA A 401 0.28 -8.14 4.83
N ASP A 402 0.85 -9.07 5.57
CA ASP A 402 1.15 -8.95 6.99
C ASP A 402 2.11 -7.79 7.27
N TYR A 403 3.17 -7.67 6.45
CA TYR A 403 4.16 -6.61 6.56
C TYR A 403 3.52 -5.22 6.45
N TYR A 404 2.76 -4.96 5.37
CA TYR A 404 2.14 -3.66 5.16
C TYR A 404 1.00 -3.39 6.14
N TYR A 405 0.33 -4.41 6.64
CA TYR A 405 -0.64 -4.27 7.73
C TYR A 405 0.05 -3.77 9.02
N LEU A 406 1.16 -4.38 9.42
CA LEU A 406 1.94 -3.93 10.57
C LEU A 406 2.54 -2.53 10.37
N GLU A 407 3.03 -2.23 9.17
CA GLU A 407 3.48 -0.88 8.82
C GLU A 407 2.37 0.14 8.94
N ALA A 408 1.16 -0.17 8.46
CA ALA A 408 0.01 0.72 8.56
C ALA A 408 -0.40 0.96 10.03
N ILE A 409 -0.39 -0.08 10.87
CA ILE A 409 -0.62 0.06 12.32
C ILE A 409 0.46 0.95 12.95
N TRP A 410 1.73 0.73 12.63
CA TRP A 410 2.80 1.57 13.14
C TRP A 410 2.64 3.03 12.71
N ARG A 411 2.32 3.29 11.43
CA ARG A 411 2.07 4.63 10.88
C ARG A 411 0.83 5.30 11.49
N SER A 412 -0.19 4.54 11.88
CA SER A 412 -1.38 5.08 12.53
C SER A 412 -1.10 5.70 13.89
N GLN A 413 0.02 5.32 14.53
CA GLN A 413 0.46 5.78 15.84
C GLN A 413 1.47 6.94 15.77
N GLN A 414 1.84 7.40 14.57
CA GLN A 414 2.78 8.53 14.37
C GLN A 414 2.02 9.90 14.27
#